data_582ec9b9b83c1fac7a063f5446c937e0
#
_entry.id   582ec9b9b83c1fac7a063f5446c937e0
#
_cell.length_a   1.000
_cell.length_b   1.000
_cell.length_c   1.000
_cell.angle_alpha   90.00
_cell.angle_beta   90.00
_cell.angle_gamma   90.00
#
_symmetry.space_group_name_H-M   'P 1'
#
loop_
_entity.id
_entity.type
_entity.pdbx_description
1 polymer ?
#
loop_
_entity_poly.entity_id
_entity_poly.type
_entity_poly.pdbx_seq_one_letter_code
_entity_poly.pdbx_strand_id
1 'polypeptide(L)'
;AKPDYIIELDYELKQDASSRNINKTLTYIVKCMDVYTNKSVASITRANIGKTSENNDVPGLVKEDFSNSIGELSTGITSHFKDLLANGIEITLRLAVLNSSTVALDDDCGDEEIGEKVVTWLKENTVNSTYKMVKNTSTEMYFTNVRIFTQDESGNSYTAFDFAKDLKKGIKNGCGLSVSNKTQSLGDAFIQFK
;
A
#
# COMPACT_ATOMS: atom_id res chain seq x y z
N ALA A 1 -9.49 -10.43 12.82
CA ALA A 1 -8.67 -9.30 12.39
C ALA A 1 -7.94 -9.70 11.12
N LYS A 2 -7.84 -8.79 10.15
CA LYS A 2 -6.96 -9.00 8.98
C LYS A 2 -5.54 -8.63 9.40
N PRO A 3 -4.51 -9.36 8.93
CA PRO A 3 -3.13 -8.98 9.21
C PRO A 3 -2.79 -7.68 8.45
N ASP A 4 -1.90 -6.88 9.01
CA ASP A 4 -1.39 -5.68 8.34
C ASP A 4 -0.27 -6.02 7.36
N TYR A 5 0.45 -7.11 7.62
CA TYR A 5 1.53 -7.62 6.79
C TYR A 5 1.41 -9.13 6.57
N ILE A 6 1.82 -9.57 5.40
CA ILE A 6 1.88 -11.00 5.04
C ILE A 6 3.31 -11.31 4.65
N ILE A 7 3.85 -12.42 5.20
CA ILE A 7 5.14 -12.97 4.76
C ILE A 7 4.84 -14.14 3.84
N GLU A 8 5.29 -14.02 2.59
CA GLU A 8 5.18 -15.05 1.57
C GLU A 8 6.54 -15.72 1.38
N LEU A 9 6.53 -17.04 1.26
CA LEU A 9 7.71 -17.86 0.94
C LEU A 9 7.42 -18.67 -0.31
N ASP A 10 8.15 -18.38 -1.37
CA ASP A 10 8.21 -19.21 -2.58
C ASP A 10 9.54 -19.94 -2.60
N TYR A 11 9.54 -21.25 -2.90
CA TYR A 11 10.77 -22.03 -2.98
C TYR A 11 10.73 -23.08 -4.08
N GLU A 12 11.90 -23.38 -4.63
CA GLU A 12 12.14 -24.45 -5.56
C GLU A 12 13.33 -25.29 -5.07
N LEU A 13 13.13 -26.61 -5.01
CA LEU A 13 14.19 -27.57 -4.69
C LEU A 13 14.50 -28.39 -5.94
N LYS A 14 15.73 -28.25 -6.46
CA LYS A 14 16.26 -29.09 -7.55
C LYS A 14 17.13 -30.17 -6.99
N GLN A 15 17.03 -31.36 -7.56
CA GLN A 15 17.85 -32.50 -7.23
C GLN A 15 18.56 -32.99 -8.51
N ASP A 16 19.89 -33.04 -8.46
CA ASP A 16 20.69 -33.64 -9.52
C ASP A 16 21.03 -35.10 -9.14
N ALA A 17 20.53 -36.04 -9.97
CA ALA A 17 20.70 -37.48 -9.78
C ALA A 17 21.88 -38.06 -10.58
N SER A 18 22.70 -37.22 -11.22
CA SER A 18 23.76 -37.66 -12.15
C SER A 18 25.06 -38.19 -11.48
N SER A 19 25.18 -38.05 -10.18
CA SER A 19 26.36 -38.45 -9.42
C SER A 19 26.05 -39.45 -8.29
N ARG A 20 27.07 -40.18 -7.81
CA ARG A 20 26.95 -41.01 -6.61
C ARG A 20 26.50 -40.23 -5.37
N ASN A 21 26.67 -38.91 -5.41
CA ASN A 21 26.23 -37.98 -4.39
C ASN A 21 24.98 -37.24 -4.92
N ILE A 22 23.92 -37.24 -4.13
CA ILE A 22 22.70 -36.49 -4.45
C ILE A 22 22.95 -35.01 -4.13
N ASN A 23 23.07 -34.18 -5.15
CA ASN A 23 23.19 -32.75 -4.99
C ASN A 23 21.78 -32.14 -4.97
N LYS A 24 21.44 -31.40 -3.93
CA LYS A 24 20.21 -30.62 -3.87
C LYS A 24 20.55 -29.14 -3.89
N THR A 25 19.81 -28.42 -4.69
CA THR A 25 19.94 -26.97 -4.81
C THR A 25 18.60 -26.33 -4.46
N LEU A 26 18.63 -25.40 -3.54
CA LEU A 26 17.48 -24.63 -3.09
C LEU A 26 17.50 -23.22 -3.69
N THR A 27 16.39 -22.80 -4.23
CA THR A 27 16.12 -21.41 -4.57
C THR A 27 14.90 -20.97 -3.79
N TYR A 28 14.93 -19.81 -3.13
CA TYR A 28 13.77 -19.30 -2.45
C TYR A 28 13.67 -17.77 -2.51
N ILE A 29 12.43 -17.28 -2.38
CA ILE A 29 12.11 -15.87 -2.26
C ILE A 29 11.23 -15.71 -1.02
N VAL A 30 11.63 -14.84 -0.10
CA VAL A 30 10.79 -14.39 1.02
C VAL A 30 10.41 -12.94 0.77
N LYS A 31 9.11 -12.64 0.80
CA LYS A 31 8.57 -11.29 0.64
C LYS A 31 7.73 -10.93 1.85
N CYS A 32 7.93 -9.74 2.37
CA CYS A 32 7.00 -9.10 3.28
C CYS A 32 6.12 -8.13 2.48
N MET A 33 4.82 -8.36 2.46
CA MET A 33 3.85 -7.57 1.73
C MET A 33 3.02 -6.73 2.70
N ASP A 34 2.87 -5.45 2.41
CA ASP A 34 1.90 -4.58 3.07
C ASP A 34 0.51 -4.84 2.49
N VAL A 35 -0.44 -5.24 3.33
CA VAL A 35 -1.81 -5.57 2.91
C VAL A 35 -2.62 -4.33 2.50
N TYR A 36 -2.25 -3.16 3.00
CA TYR A 36 -2.92 -1.90 2.65
C TYR A 36 -2.61 -1.45 1.23
N THR A 37 -1.33 -1.51 0.86
CA THR A 37 -0.85 -1.01 -0.43
C THR A 37 -0.65 -2.12 -1.47
N ASN A 38 -0.66 -3.38 -1.02
CA ASN A 38 -0.29 -4.56 -1.81
C ASN A 38 1.12 -4.45 -2.42
N LYS A 39 2.01 -3.73 -1.74
CA LYS A 39 3.41 -3.54 -2.15
C LYS A 39 4.35 -4.42 -1.35
N SER A 40 5.42 -4.86 -1.97
CA SER A 40 6.52 -5.52 -1.25
C SER A 40 7.27 -4.49 -0.40
N VAL A 41 7.29 -4.73 0.90
CA VAL A 41 7.99 -3.92 1.91
C VAL A 41 9.46 -4.29 2.00
N ALA A 42 9.72 -5.60 1.96
CA ALA A 42 11.04 -6.17 1.97
C ALA A 42 11.03 -7.51 1.26
N SER A 43 12.12 -7.87 0.62
CA SER A 43 12.27 -9.19 0.00
C SER A 43 13.70 -9.68 0.06
N ILE A 44 13.84 -11.00 0.19
CA ILE A 44 15.12 -11.72 0.06
C ILE A 44 14.96 -12.69 -1.09
N THR A 45 15.93 -12.73 -1.97
CA THR A 45 16.03 -13.74 -3.02
C THR A 45 17.33 -14.47 -2.87
N ARG A 46 17.28 -15.79 -2.77
CA ARG A 46 18.44 -16.67 -2.76
C ARG A 46 18.28 -17.72 -3.84
N ALA A 47 19.29 -17.85 -4.66
CA ALA A 47 19.29 -18.78 -5.77
C ALA A 47 20.46 -19.75 -5.67
N ASN A 48 20.21 -21.01 -6.03
CA ASN A 48 21.21 -22.06 -6.16
C ASN A 48 22.05 -22.29 -4.89
N ILE A 49 21.41 -22.21 -3.72
CA ILE A 49 22.05 -22.59 -2.47
C ILE A 49 22.19 -24.10 -2.49
N GLY A 50 23.42 -24.57 -2.60
CA GLY A 50 23.71 -26.00 -2.66
C GLY A 50 24.71 -26.43 -1.62
N LYS A 51 24.47 -27.56 -0.98
CA LYS A 51 25.51 -28.37 -0.31
C LYS A 51 25.44 -29.75 -0.92
N THR A 52 26.62 -30.29 -1.22
CA THR A 52 26.78 -31.71 -1.43
C THR A 52 26.64 -32.33 -0.05
N SER A 53 25.53 -32.95 0.23
CA SER A 53 25.24 -33.54 1.53
C SER A 53 25.08 -35.04 1.35
N GLU A 54 25.94 -35.81 2.01
CA GLU A 54 25.75 -37.26 2.15
C GLU A 54 24.43 -37.59 2.87
N ASN A 55 23.90 -36.65 3.65
CA ASN A 55 22.75 -36.84 4.52
C ASN A 55 21.44 -36.15 4.02
N ASN A 56 21.42 -35.56 2.84
CA ASN A 56 20.18 -35.01 2.27
C ASN A 56 19.45 -33.99 3.16
N ASP A 57 20.15 -33.24 4.00
CA ASP A 57 19.59 -32.37 5.01
C ASP A 57 19.11 -31.01 4.41
N VAL A 58 17.93 -31.02 3.78
CA VAL A 58 17.27 -29.79 3.29
C VAL A 58 16.93 -28.80 4.41
N PRO A 59 16.41 -29.26 5.57
CA PRO A 59 16.20 -28.36 6.71
C PRO A 59 17.46 -27.63 7.16
N GLY A 60 18.61 -28.29 7.14
CA GLY A 60 19.92 -27.68 7.47
C GLY A 60 20.31 -26.58 6.48
N LEU A 61 20.13 -26.80 5.17
CA LEU A 61 20.36 -25.79 4.13
C LEU A 61 19.51 -24.53 4.36
N VAL A 62 18.22 -24.74 4.58
CA VAL A 62 17.27 -23.65 4.83
C VAL A 62 17.66 -22.89 6.09
N LYS A 63 17.91 -23.61 7.19
CA LYS A 63 18.21 -22.99 8.49
C LYS A 63 19.46 -22.12 8.44
N GLU A 64 20.53 -22.58 7.83
CA GLU A 64 21.81 -21.87 7.79
C GLU A 64 21.67 -20.60 6.95
N ASP A 65 21.15 -20.68 5.75
CA ASP A 65 21.03 -19.54 4.83
C ASP A 65 19.98 -18.54 5.29
N PHE A 66 18.81 -19.02 5.76
CA PHE A 66 17.76 -18.16 6.27
C PHE A 66 18.20 -17.37 7.51
N SER A 67 18.96 -18.00 8.41
CA SER A 67 19.50 -17.31 9.59
C SER A 67 20.43 -16.14 9.20
N ASN A 68 21.18 -16.29 8.12
CA ASN A 68 22.03 -15.22 7.59
C ASN A 68 21.23 -14.13 6.87
N SER A 69 20.09 -14.49 6.29
CA SER A 69 19.28 -13.61 5.46
C SER A 69 18.21 -12.84 6.23
N ILE A 70 17.79 -13.32 7.40
CA ILE A 70 16.73 -12.70 8.21
C ILE A 70 17.05 -11.25 8.59
N GLY A 71 18.35 -10.93 8.76
CA GLY A 71 18.80 -9.57 9.03
C GLY A 71 18.47 -8.59 7.91
N GLU A 72 18.57 -9.01 6.65
CA GLU A 72 18.21 -8.18 5.48
C GLU A 72 16.71 -7.90 5.45
N LEU A 73 15.88 -8.94 5.68
CA LEU A 73 14.43 -8.80 5.76
C LEU A 73 14.02 -7.84 6.89
N SER A 74 14.61 -8.05 8.07
CA SER A 74 14.36 -7.18 9.24
C SER A 74 14.75 -5.73 8.99
N THR A 75 15.87 -5.50 8.30
CA THR A 75 16.32 -4.14 7.93
C THR A 75 15.32 -3.48 6.98
N GLY A 76 14.86 -4.20 5.95
CA GLY A 76 13.84 -3.70 5.02
C GLY A 76 12.52 -3.35 5.71
N ILE A 77 12.03 -4.23 6.57
CA ILE A 77 10.82 -4.01 7.37
C ILE A 77 10.99 -2.79 8.30
N THR A 78 12.13 -2.68 8.98
CA THR A 78 12.42 -1.55 9.87
C THR A 78 12.46 -0.22 9.09
N SER A 79 13.05 -0.22 7.89
CA SER A 79 13.11 0.95 7.02
C SER A 79 11.70 1.36 6.56
N HIS A 80 10.84 0.41 6.25
CA HIS A 80 9.44 0.69 5.91
C HIS A 80 8.70 1.33 7.08
N PHE A 81 8.83 0.80 8.30
CA PHE A 81 8.20 1.43 9.47
C PHE A 81 8.72 2.84 9.74
N LYS A 82 10.00 3.10 9.54
CA LYS A 82 10.56 4.46 9.63
C LYS A 82 9.95 5.39 8.57
N ASP A 83 9.75 4.90 7.34
CA ASP A 83 9.08 5.65 6.28
C ASP A 83 7.63 5.98 6.66
N LEU A 84 6.86 5.00 7.16
CA LEU A 84 5.48 5.23 7.62
C LEU A 84 5.39 6.30 8.72
N LEU A 85 6.31 6.28 9.67
CA LEU A 85 6.34 7.26 10.75
C LEU A 85 6.73 8.67 10.27
N ALA A 86 7.64 8.76 9.30
CA ALA A 86 8.13 10.03 8.78
C ALA A 86 7.22 10.63 7.70
N ASN A 87 6.69 9.79 6.83
CA ASN A 87 6.01 10.19 5.59
C ASN A 87 4.54 9.77 5.53
N GLY A 88 4.02 9.13 6.58
CA GLY A 88 2.62 8.67 6.64
C GLY A 88 2.34 7.42 5.80
N ILE A 89 1.08 6.99 5.86
CA ILE A 89 0.58 5.82 5.13
C ILE A 89 0.25 6.24 3.70
N GLU A 90 0.69 5.44 2.72
CA GLU A 90 0.32 5.64 1.32
C GLU A 90 -1.04 5.01 1.03
N ILE A 91 -1.95 5.80 0.44
CA ILE A 91 -3.25 5.35 -0.02
C ILE A 91 -3.49 5.77 -1.48
N THR A 92 -4.52 5.18 -2.09
CA THR A 92 -5.13 5.71 -3.31
C THR A 92 -6.41 6.47 -2.97
N LEU A 93 -6.72 7.50 -3.74
CA LEU A 93 -7.97 8.25 -3.61
C LEU A 93 -8.67 8.31 -4.96
N ARG A 94 -9.92 7.89 -4.98
CA ARG A 94 -10.79 8.00 -6.14
C ARG A 94 -12.03 8.82 -5.80
N LEU A 95 -12.34 9.77 -6.67
CA LEU A 95 -13.59 10.51 -6.65
C LEU A 95 -14.33 10.20 -7.95
N ALA A 96 -15.61 9.89 -7.87
CA ALA A 96 -16.42 9.62 -9.06
C ALA A 96 -17.81 10.24 -8.92
N VAL A 97 -18.33 10.72 -10.02
CA VAL A 97 -19.70 11.23 -10.13
C VAL A 97 -20.61 10.09 -10.59
N LEU A 98 -21.77 9.94 -9.95
CA LEU A 98 -22.79 9.00 -10.40
C LEU A 98 -23.36 9.41 -11.77
N ASN A 99 -23.61 8.44 -12.66
CA ASN A 99 -24.22 8.71 -13.98
C ASN A 99 -25.58 9.43 -13.90
N SER A 100 -26.28 9.30 -12.78
CA SER A 100 -27.56 9.98 -12.53
C SER A 100 -27.40 11.35 -11.87
N SER A 101 -26.18 11.76 -11.55
CA SER A 101 -25.91 13.07 -10.95
C SER A 101 -25.99 14.18 -11.98
N THR A 102 -26.45 15.35 -11.55
CA THR A 102 -26.38 16.59 -12.33
C THR A 102 -25.13 17.40 -12.01
N VAL A 103 -24.30 16.91 -11.07
CA VAL A 103 -23.04 17.55 -10.63
C VAL A 103 -21.90 17.01 -11.45
N ALA A 104 -20.98 17.88 -11.87
CA ALA A 104 -19.69 17.54 -12.47
C ALA A 104 -18.55 18.06 -11.59
N LEU A 105 -17.36 17.50 -11.71
CA LEU A 105 -16.19 17.90 -10.89
C LEU A 105 -15.59 19.25 -11.35
N ASP A 106 -15.95 19.72 -12.53
CA ASP A 106 -15.64 21.02 -13.10
C ASP A 106 -16.77 22.05 -12.88
N ASP A 107 -17.82 21.71 -12.10
CA ASP A 107 -18.83 22.67 -11.70
C ASP A 107 -18.29 23.64 -10.65
N ASP A 108 -18.79 24.88 -10.68
CA ASP A 108 -18.42 25.91 -9.72
C ASP A 108 -18.85 25.56 -8.29
N CYS A 109 -17.94 25.79 -7.35
CA CYS A 109 -18.16 25.67 -5.93
C CYS A 109 -17.61 26.90 -5.18
N GLY A 110 -18.38 27.98 -5.23
CA GLY A 110 -17.92 29.29 -4.80
C GLY A 110 -16.98 29.92 -5.84
N ASP A 111 -15.75 30.24 -5.42
CA ASP A 111 -14.75 30.90 -6.30
C ASP A 111 -13.85 29.90 -7.05
N GLU A 112 -14.02 28.59 -6.83
CA GLU A 112 -13.20 27.51 -7.42
C GLU A 112 -14.11 26.39 -7.92
N GLU A 113 -13.61 25.55 -8.85
CA GLU A 113 -14.28 24.31 -9.24
C GLU A 113 -14.21 23.27 -8.10
N ILE A 114 -15.15 22.30 -8.09
CA ILE A 114 -15.17 21.21 -7.12
C ILE A 114 -13.83 20.45 -7.12
N GLY A 115 -13.29 20.16 -8.31
CA GLY A 115 -12.00 19.48 -8.47
C GLY A 115 -10.84 20.28 -7.90
N GLU A 116 -10.82 21.59 -8.07
CA GLU A 116 -9.80 22.48 -7.50
C GLU A 116 -9.86 22.50 -5.98
N LYS A 117 -11.06 22.56 -5.39
CA LYS A 117 -11.24 22.44 -3.93
C LYS A 117 -10.73 21.13 -3.37
N VAL A 118 -10.92 20.02 -4.09
CA VAL A 118 -10.33 18.72 -3.70
C VAL A 118 -8.81 18.82 -3.68
N VAL A 119 -8.20 19.40 -4.71
CA VAL A 119 -6.73 19.56 -4.79
C VAL A 119 -6.21 20.48 -3.67
N THR A 120 -6.90 21.59 -3.40
CA THR A 120 -6.56 22.51 -2.32
C THR A 120 -6.65 21.81 -0.97
N TRP A 121 -7.73 21.06 -0.72
CA TRP A 121 -7.88 20.28 0.50
C TRP A 121 -6.77 19.20 0.65
N LEU A 122 -6.39 18.52 -0.44
CA LEU A 122 -5.30 17.53 -0.41
C LEU A 122 -3.96 18.16 -0.05
N LYS A 123 -3.66 19.36 -0.56
CA LYS A 123 -2.43 20.11 -0.20
C LYS A 123 -2.32 20.36 1.30
N GLU A 124 -3.45 20.64 1.95
CA GLU A 124 -3.52 20.97 3.36
C GLU A 124 -3.56 19.74 4.28
N ASN A 125 -4.13 18.62 3.81
CA ASN A 125 -4.47 17.47 4.63
C ASN A 125 -3.64 16.20 4.32
N THR A 126 -2.61 16.31 3.48
CA THR A 126 -1.67 15.21 3.24
C THR A 126 -0.30 15.52 3.81
N VAL A 127 0.44 14.50 4.20
CA VAL A 127 1.78 14.65 4.76
C VAL A 127 2.69 15.28 3.69
N ASN A 128 3.29 16.42 4.02
CA ASN A 128 4.16 17.20 3.11
C ASN A 128 3.49 17.53 1.76
N SER A 129 2.17 17.70 1.72
CA SER A 129 1.40 17.92 0.49
C SER A 129 1.67 16.85 -0.57
N THR A 130 1.88 15.60 -0.15
CA THR A 130 2.29 14.50 -1.04
C THR A 130 1.09 13.76 -1.60
N TYR A 131 0.89 13.91 -2.90
CA TYR A 131 -0.06 13.15 -3.72
C TYR A 131 0.33 13.25 -5.20
N LYS A 132 -0.15 12.32 -6.02
CA LYS A 132 0.03 12.34 -7.48
C LYS A 132 -1.33 12.18 -8.16
N MET A 133 -1.76 13.21 -8.87
CA MET A 133 -2.96 13.15 -9.71
C MET A 133 -2.63 12.33 -10.97
N VAL A 134 -3.42 11.30 -11.22
CA VAL A 134 -3.30 10.39 -12.38
C VAL A 134 -4.40 10.66 -13.40
N LYS A 135 -5.60 11.00 -12.92
CA LYS A 135 -6.77 11.30 -13.76
C LYS A 135 -7.50 12.51 -13.23
N ASN A 136 -7.91 13.40 -14.14
CA ASN A 136 -8.75 14.55 -13.86
C ASN A 136 -9.71 14.74 -15.04
N THR A 137 -10.99 14.48 -14.80
CA THR A 137 -12.09 14.68 -15.76
C THR A 137 -13.30 15.24 -15.03
N SER A 138 -14.30 15.73 -15.74
CA SER A 138 -15.56 16.20 -15.14
C SER A 138 -16.32 15.13 -14.33
N THR A 139 -16.05 13.85 -14.56
CA THR A 139 -16.74 12.74 -13.88
C THR A 139 -15.89 11.92 -12.95
N GLU A 140 -14.56 12.05 -13.00
CA GLU A 140 -13.65 11.24 -12.20
C GLU A 140 -12.31 11.94 -11.95
N MET A 141 -11.88 11.91 -10.69
CA MET A 141 -10.49 12.20 -10.31
C MET A 141 -9.88 10.95 -9.65
N TYR A 142 -8.62 10.68 -9.96
CA TYR A 142 -7.87 9.59 -9.36
C TYR A 142 -6.47 10.05 -8.96
N PHE A 143 -6.14 9.75 -7.70
CA PHE A 143 -4.86 10.08 -7.10
C PHE A 143 -4.18 8.83 -6.56
N THR A 144 -2.88 8.75 -6.76
CA THR A 144 -1.99 7.74 -6.19
C THR A 144 -0.95 8.42 -5.30
N ASN A 145 -0.24 7.63 -4.52
CA ASN A 145 0.80 8.14 -3.62
C ASN A 145 0.27 9.25 -2.70
N VAL A 146 -0.97 9.13 -2.24
CA VAL A 146 -1.56 10.06 -1.27
C VAL A 146 -1.05 9.68 0.10
N ARG A 147 -0.23 10.51 0.72
CA ARG A 147 0.35 10.25 2.04
C ARG A 147 -0.52 10.86 3.14
N ILE A 148 -1.15 10.01 3.92
CA ILE A 148 -2.01 10.41 5.05
C ILE A 148 -1.30 10.20 6.38
N PHE A 149 -1.69 10.95 7.40
CA PHE A 149 -1.15 10.76 8.74
C PHE A 149 -1.47 9.37 9.28
N THR A 150 -0.63 8.83 10.15
CA THR A 150 -0.85 7.53 10.81
C THR A 150 -1.85 7.64 11.97
N GLN A 151 -2.02 8.84 12.52
CA GLN A 151 -2.89 9.13 13.65
C GLN A 151 -3.64 10.45 13.41
N ASP A 152 -4.84 10.54 14.01
CA ASP A 152 -5.58 11.79 14.09
C ASP A 152 -5.02 12.72 15.21
N GLU A 153 -5.57 13.92 15.35
CA GLU A 153 -5.17 14.90 16.38
C GLU A 153 -5.33 14.39 17.82
N SER A 154 -6.13 13.35 18.03
CA SER A 154 -6.38 12.71 19.33
C SER A 154 -5.45 11.50 19.56
N GLY A 155 -4.57 11.16 18.61
CA GLY A 155 -3.65 10.04 18.67
C GLY A 155 -4.28 8.69 18.33
N ASN A 156 -5.51 8.65 17.78
CA ASN A 156 -6.12 7.43 17.29
C ASN A 156 -5.61 7.09 15.90
N SER A 157 -5.60 5.80 15.55
CA SER A 157 -5.26 5.34 14.21
C SER A 157 -6.13 6.02 13.15
N TYR A 158 -5.49 6.61 12.13
CA TYR A 158 -6.14 7.31 11.03
C TYR A 158 -6.04 6.48 9.76
N THR A 159 -7.17 6.20 9.13
CA THR A 159 -7.29 5.25 8.02
C THR A 159 -7.73 5.94 6.72
N ALA A 160 -7.64 5.24 5.58
CA ALA A 160 -8.20 5.72 4.32
C ALA A 160 -9.70 6.05 4.41
N PHE A 161 -10.44 5.32 5.28
CA PHE A 161 -11.85 5.59 5.54
C PHE A 161 -12.04 6.93 6.27
N ASP A 162 -11.22 7.22 7.29
CA ASP A 162 -11.29 8.46 8.05
C ASP A 162 -10.90 9.64 7.17
N PHE A 163 -9.83 9.48 6.38
CA PHE A 163 -9.40 10.46 5.38
C PHE A 163 -10.53 10.80 4.38
N ALA A 164 -11.18 9.78 3.80
CA ALA A 164 -12.32 9.98 2.90
C ALA A 164 -13.51 10.65 3.60
N LYS A 165 -13.75 10.34 4.89
CA LYS A 165 -14.80 10.97 5.69
C LYS A 165 -14.52 12.46 5.93
N ASP A 166 -13.27 12.82 6.18
CA ASP A 166 -12.89 14.21 6.42
C ASP A 166 -12.87 15.02 5.12
N LEU A 167 -12.36 14.47 4.03
CA LEU A 167 -12.49 15.08 2.71
C LEU A 167 -13.97 15.30 2.33
N LYS A 168 -14.82 14.30 2.56
CA LYS A 168 -16.28 14.43 2.36
C LYS A 168 -16.86 15.59 3.16
N LYS A 169 -16.47 15.78 4.43
CA LYS A 169 -16.93 16.91 5.24
C LYS A 169 -16.46 18.23 4.64
N GLY A 170 -15.19 18.31 4.22
CA GLY A 170 -14.62 19.48 3.58
C GLY A 170 -15.43 19.91 2.34
N ILE A 171 -15.70 18.97 1.44
CA ILE A 171 -16.49 19.20 0.23
C ILE A 171 -17.94 19.61 0.58
N LYS A 172 -18.58 18.90 1.51
CA LYS A 172 -19.96 19.20 1.91
C LYS A 172 -20.08 20.60 2.49
N ASN A 173 -19.15 20.98 3.37
CA ASN A 173 -19.17 22.30 4.01
C ASN A 173 -18.81 23.43 3.01
N GLY A 174 -17.92 23.16 2.07
CA GLY A 174 -17.51 24.15 1.07
C GLY A 174 -18.48 24.31 -0.08
N CYS A 175 -19.13 23.24 -0.54
CA CYS A 175 -19.93 23.24 -1.76
C CYS A 175 -21.42 22.91 -1.54
N GLY A 176 -21.82 22.51 -0.34
CA GLY A 176 -23.22 22.09 -0.07
C GLY A 176 -23.64 20.77 -0.77
N LEU A 177 -22.69 20.02 -1.32
CA LEU A 177 -22.95 18.87 -2.16
C LEU A 177 -23.28 17.60 -1.38
N SER A 178 -24.12 16.74 -1.98
CA SER A 178 -24.38 15.41 -1.45
C SER A 178 -23.31 14.42 -1.90
N VAL A 179 -22.47 14.00 -0.97
CA VAL A 179 -21.33 13.12 -1.21
C VAL A 179 -21.41 11.87 -0.30
N SER A 180 -21.10 10.71 -0.83
CA SER A 180 -21.04 9.46 -0.05
C SER A 180 -19.64 8.88 -0.04
N ASN A 181 -19.19 8.40 1.13
CA ASN A 181 -17.98 7.60 1.25
C ASN A 181 -18.30 6.13 0.91
N LYS A 182 -17.54 5.56 0.00
CA LYS A 182 -17.66 4.18 -0.48
C LYS A 182 -16.39 3.36 -0.25
N THR A 183 -15.50 3.86 0.58
CA THR A 183 -14.24 3.17 0.91
C THR A 183 -14.50 1.75 1.40
N GLN A 184 -13.88 0.77 0.76
CA GLN A 184 -14.09 -0.65 0.99
C GLN A 184 -12.82 -1.39 1.42
N SER A 185 -11.66 -0.82 1.16
CA SER A 185 -10.36 -1.41 1.49
C SER A 185 -9.55 -0.49 2.40
N LEU A 186 -8.51 -1.06 3.00
CA LEU A 186 -7.68 -0.34 3.97
C LEU A 186 -6.80 0.74 3.32
N GLY A 187 -6.38 0.51 2.07
CA GLY A 187 -5.50 1.42 1.33
C GLY A 187 -6.20 2.26 0.25
N ASP A 188 -7.55 2.15 0.10
CA ASP A 188 -8.29 2.86 -0.93
C ASP A 188 -9.36 3.75 -0.32
N ALA A 189 -9.29 5.04 -0.58
CA ALA A 189 -10.31 6.01 -0.27
C ALA A 189 -11.20 6.22 -1.50
N PHE A 190 -12.50 5.99 -1.39
CA PHE A 190 -13.44 6.20 -2.49
C PHE A 190 -14.60 7.10 -2.07
N ILE A 191 -14.80 8.18 -2.83
CA ILE A 191 -15.86 9.16 -2.64
C ILE A 191 -16.72 9.22 -3.90
N GLN A 192 -18.03 9.23 -3.70
CA GLN A 192 -19.00 9.29 -4.79
C GLN A 192 -19.93 10.49 -4.63
N PHE A 193 -20.01 11.32 -5.66
CA PHE A 193 -20.94 12.44 -5.80
C PHE A 193 -22.30 11.93 -6.34
N LYS A 194 -23.38 12.49 -5.79
CA LYS A 194 -24.75 12.11 -6.16
C LYS A 194 -25.45 13.26 -6.86
#